data_bf4c9880d16ef135fbc75368f42a9c45
#
_entry.id   bf4c9880d16ef135fbc75368f42a9c45
#
_cell.length_a   1.000
_cell.length_b   1.000
_cell.length_c   1.000
_cell.angle_alpha   90.00
_cell.angle_beta   90.00
_cell.angle_gamma   90.00
#
_symmetry.space_group_name_H-M   'P 1'
#
loop_
_entity.id
_entity.type
_entity.pdbx_description
1 polymer ?
#
loop_
_entity_poly.entity_id
_entity_poly.type
_entity_poly.pdbx_seq_one_letter_code
_entity_poly.pdbx_strand_id
1 'polypeptide(L)'
;MSLKNLSATTKIPNTFKDKLKNKKIKQIYERFEKSIDLNERFIVAVSGGPDSLALAFLSKIYSIKKNLDTKFFIVDHKLRNGSRDEALKVKQILGKFKINVEILTWIGRKPNKNIQSTARNARYDLLFSKSKQLGINYILTGHQQGDLIENFFIRMLRGSGLKGLVSLDKKNKINDVNLLRPLLDEKREDLEFLSNFVFNFYVKDPSNNNEKFQRIKVRRFIENLKINGLESNKFVKTLQNLKSSNEVVDFYVRENLNKNTHYLINENKLILNKDFFLQPYEIVFRCLSNAIKMIGGKYYSVRGKKTENLIHKFQNNQVFRVTLGGCIVEKINQTVIIYEEY
;
A
#
# COMPACT_ATOMS: atom_id res chain seq x y z
N MET A 1 31.62 -24.20 -27.72
CA MET A 1 31.17 -24.81 -26.46
C MET A 1 29.66 -24.68 -26.32
N SER A 2 29.00 -25.80 -26.23
CA SER A 2 27.57 -26.03 -26.40
C SER A 2 26.75 -25.43 -25.24
N LEU A 3 25.79 -24.55 -25.57
CA LEU A 3 24.68 -24.13 -24.67
C LEU A 3 23.70 -25.29 -24.51
N LYS A 4 23.99 -26.21 -23.61
CA LYS A 4 23.08 -27.30 -23.24
C LYS A 4 22.35 -26.96 -21.94
N ASN A 5 21.00 -26.96 -22.06
CA ASN A 5 20.02 -27.27 -21.01
C ASN A 5 19.84 -26.27 -19.82
N LEU A 6 19.04 -25.24 -20.04
CA LEU A 6 18.31 -24.55 -19.01
C LEU A 6 16.79 -24.74 -19.16
N SER A 7 16.33 -26.00 -19.11
CA SER A 7 14.91 -26.34 -18.97
C SER A 7 14.70 -27.39 -17.88
N ALA A 8 15.28 -27.17 -16.71
CA ALA A 8 14.81 -27.83 -15.49
C ALA A 8 13.58 -27.06 -14.99
N THR A 9 12.39 -27.43 -15.46
CA THR A 9 11.14 -27.05 -14.82
C THR A 9 11.24 -27.48 -13.36
N THR A 10 11.47 -26.52 -12.45
CA THR A 10 11.64 -26.78 -11.03
C THR A 10 10.35 -27.41 -10.52
N LYS A 11 10.35 -28.72 -10.28
CA LYS A 11 9.16 -29.46 -9.85
C LYS A 11 8.73 -28.95 -8.47
N ILE A 12 7.51 -28.45 -8.38
CA ILE A 12 6.90 -28.07 -7.10
C ILE A 12 6.98 -29.28 -6.17
N PRO A 13 7.53 -29.14 -4.92
CA PRO A 13 7.62 -30.23 -3.97
C PRO A 13 6.25 -30.86 -3.64
N ASN A 14 6.22 -32.16 -3.34
CA ASN A 14 4.98 -32.89 -3.07
C ASN A 14 4.17 -32.27 -1.94
N THR A 15 4.81 -31.73 -0.90
CA THR A 15 4.15 -31.02 0.20
C THR A 15 3.23 -29.88 -0.28
N PHE A 16 3.60 -29.17 -1.34
CA PHE A 16 2.77 -28.13 -1.94
C PHE A 16 1.76 -28.70 -2.95
N LYS A 17 2.19 -29.70 -3.75
CA LYS A 17 1.31 -30.36 -4.74
C LYS A 17 0.10 -30.98 -4.05
N ASP A 18 0.30 -31.66 -2.93
CA ASP A 18 -0.78 -32.30 -2.17
C ASP A 18 -1.81 -31.28 -1.66
N LYS A 19 -1.35 -30.10 -1.22
CA LYS A 19 -2.26 -29.01 -0.84
C LYS A 19 -3.02 -28.42 -2.02
N LEU A 20 -2.39 -28.35 -3.21
CA LEU A 20 -3.03 -27.89 -4.44
C LEU A 20 -4.03 -28.89 -5.05
N LYS A 21 -4.10 -30.14 -4.58
CA LYS A 21 -5.18 -31.08 -4.95
C LYS A 21 -6.54 -30.61 -4.45
N ASN A 22 -6.60 -29.82 -3.37
CA ASN A 22 -7.83 -29.20 -2.93
C ASN A 22 -8.29 -28.16 -3.96
N LYS A 23 -9.49 -28.34 -4.52
CA LYS A 23 -10.06 -27.50 -5.58
C LYS A 23 -10.10 -26.01 -5.19
N LYS A 24 -10.50 -25.72 -3.95
CA LYS A 24 -10.62 -24.34 -3.45
C LYS A 24 -9.25 -23.68 -3.37
N ILE A 25 -8.23 -24.36 -2.85
CA ILE A 25 -6.86 -23.85 -2.74
C ILE A 25 -6.26 -23.62 -4.14
N LYS A 26 -6.50 -24.56 -5.07
CA LYS A 26 -6.06 -24.42 -6.44
C LYS A 26 -6.65 -23.18 -7.11
N GLN A 27 -7.95 -22.93 -6.93
CA GLN A 27 -8.61 -21.73 -7.45
C GLN A 27 -8.05 -20.43 -6.85
N ILE A 28 -7.78 -20.39 -5.53
CA ILE A 28 -7.14 -19.24 -4.89
C ILE A 28 -5.74 -19.02 -5.48
N TYR A 29 -4.97 -20.09 -5.68
CA TYR A 29 -3.64 -19.98 -6.29
C TYR A 29 -3.70 -19.46 -7.73
N GLU A 30 -4.64 -19.93 -8.55
CA GLU A 30 -4.81 -19.50 -9.93
C GLU A 30 -5.19 -18.00 -10.02
N ARG A 31 -6.05 -17.51 -9.11
CA ARG A 31 -6.38 -16.08 -9.02
C ARG A 31 -5.17 -15.25 -8.54
N PHE A 32 -4.45 -15.73 -7.53
CA PHE A 32 -3.21 -15.12 -7.06
C PHE A 32 -2.17 -15.04 -8.19
N GLU A 33 -1.93 -16.11 -8.92
CA GLU A 33 -0.97 -16.14 -10.03
C GLU A 33 -1.35 -15.14 -11.14
N LYS A 34 -2.63 -14.98 -11.45
CA LYS A 34 -3.13 -13.98 -12.40
C LYS A 34 -3.03 -12.54 -11.87
N SER A 35 -2.99 -12.35 -10.55
CA SER A 35 -2.93 -11.01 -9.93
C SER A 35 -1.53 -10.42 -9.89
N ILE A 36 -0.50 -11.24 -10.14
CA ILE A 36 0.90 -10.82 -10.14
C ILE A 36 1.56 -11.26 -11.46
N ASP A 37 2.36 -10.36 -12.01
CA ASP A 37 3.26 -10.65 -13.13
C ASP A 37 4.66 -10.22 -12.73
N LEU A 38 5.36 -11.12 -12.02
CA LEU A 38 6.71 -10.88 -11.52
C LEU A 38 7.68 -11.89 -12.14
N ASN A 39 8.70 -11.36 -12.79
CA ASN A 39 9.83 -12.11 -13.31
C ASN A 39 11.15 -11.74 -12.59
N GLU A 40 11.04 -11.04 -11.47
CA GLU A 40 12.15 -10.57 -10.63
C GLU A 40 11.99 -11.05 -9.20
N ARG A 41 13.09 -10.95 -8.42
CA ARG A 41 13.12 -11.25 -7.00
C ARG A 41 12.13 -10.36 -6.25
N PHE A 42 11.49 -10.89 -5.23
CA PHE A 42 10.56 -10.13 -4.40
C PHE A 42 10.60 -10.53 -2.93
N ILE A 43 10.11 -9.62 -2.10
CA ILE A 43 9.97 -9.79 -0.66
C ILE A 43 8.50 -10.08 -0.33
N VAL A 44 8.28 -10.97 0.63
CA VAL A 44 6.97 -11.26 1.20
C VAL A 44 6.95 -10.84 2.66
N ALA A 45 6.08 -9.90 3.01
CA ALA A 45 5.88 -9.48 4.39
C ALA A 45 4.91 -10.43 5.11
N VAL A 46 5.37 -11.08 6.15
CA VAL A 46 4.62 -12.03 6.98
C VAL A 46 4.35 -11.43 8.35
N SER A 47 3.11 -11.52 8.85
CA SER A 47 2.75 -11.07 10.21
C SER A 47 2.28 -12.22 11.12
N GLY A 48 2.14 -13.42 10.56
CA GLY A 48 1.62 -14.59 11.27
C GLY A 48 0.09 -14.71 11.26
N GLY A 49 -0.63 -13.66 10.88
CA GLY A 49 -2.08 -13.74 10.66
C GLY A 49 -2.43 -14.54 9.39
N PRO A 50 -3.72 -14.97 9.25
CA PRO A 50 -4.12 -15.89 8.19
C PRO A 50 -3.82 -15.36 6.79
N ASP A 51 -4.10 -14.08 6.52
CA ASP A 51 -3.88 -13.46 5.20
C ASP A 51 -2.39 -13.49 4.81
N SER A 52 -1.50 -13.22 5.76
CA SER A 52 -0.06 -13.21 5.51
C SER A 52 0.55 -14.61 5.39
N LEU A 53 0.00 -15.60 6.09
CA LEU A 53 0.40 -17.00 5.94
C LEU A 53 -0.08 -17.55 4.59
N ALA A 54 -1.32 -17.24 4.20
CA ALA A 54 -1.82 -17.57 2.86
C ALA A 54 -0.94 -16.94 1.78
N LEU A 55 -0.58 -15.66 1.91
CA LEU A 55 0.36 -14.99 1.00
C LEU A 55 1.71 -15.72 0.94
N ALA A 56 2.28 -16.11 2.08
CA ALA A 56 3.56 -16.81 2.13
C ALA A 56 3.51 -18.15 1.38
N PHE A 57 2.45 -18.93 1.56
CA PHE A 57 2.24 -20.19 0.85
C PHE A 57 2.14 -20.00 -0.66
N LEU A 58 1.25 -19.10 -1.11
CA LEU A 58 1.00 -18.83 -2.52
C LEU A 58 2.26 -18.26 -3.21
N SER A 59 2.94 -17.34 -2.55
CA SER A 59 4.20 -16.74 -3.04
C SER A 59 5.33 -17.77 -3.15
N LYS A 60 5.39 -18.74 -2.23
CA LYS A 60 6.39 -19.81 -2.29
C LYS A 60 6.17 -20.71 -3.50
N ILE A 61 4.93 -21.09 -3.79
CA ILE A 61 4.60 -21.89 -4.98
C ILE A 61 4.95 -21.11 -6.25
N TYR A 62 4.55 -19.83 -6.31
CA TYR A 62 4.84 -18.96 -7.44
C TYR A 62 6.34 -18.84 -7.70
N SER A 63 7.13 -18.60 -6.65
CA SER A 63 8.58 -18.46 -6.75
C SER A 63 9.25 -19.73 -7.27
N ILE A 64 8.79 -20.92 -6.81
CA ILE A 64 9.30 -22.21 -7.30
C ILE A 64 8.93 -22.38 -8.78
N LYS A 65 7.68 -22.11 -9.17
CA LYS A 65 7.21 -22.25 -10.54
C LYS A 65 7.96 -21.33 -11.52
N LYS A 66 8.26 -20.10 -11.09
CA LYS A 66 8.96 -19.08 -11.88
C LYS A 66 10.49 -19.09 -11.70
N ASN A 67 11.02 -19.98 -10.86
CA ASN A 67 12.44 -20.05 -10.50
C ASN A 67 13.00 -18.70 -9.97
N LEU A 68 12.25 -18.05 -9.05
CA LEU A 68 12.60 -16.75 -8.48
C LEU A 68 13.14 -16.90 -7.06
N ASP A 69 14.18 -16.13 -6.72
CA ASP A 69 14.66 -16.02 -5.33
C ASP A 69 13.74 -15.08 -4.54
N THR A 70 12.97 -15.64 -3.63
CA THR A 70 11.99 -14.90 -2.81
C THR A 70 12.43 -14.87 -1.36
N LYS A 71 12.41 -13.68 -0.75
CA LYS A 71 12.74 -13.47 0.65
C LYS A 71 11.47 -13.25 1.48
N PHE A 72 11.42 -13.84 2.67
CA PHE A 72 10.28 -13.73 3.57
C PHE A 72 10.73 -13.07 4.88
N PHE A 73 10.03 -11.99 5.28
CA PHE A 73 10.36 -11.25 6.49
C PHE A 73 9.17 -11.13 7.43
N ILE A 74 9.43 -11.34 8.72
CA ILE A 74 8.53 -10.97 9.82
C ILE A 74 9.11 -9.74 10.48
N VAL A 75 8.27 -8.74 10.77
CA VAL A 75 8.68 -7.58 11.57
C VAL A 75 8.17 -7.76 13.00
N ASP A 76 9.10 -7.92 13.93
CA ASP A 76 8.82 -7.91 15.37
C ASP A 76 8.94 -6.48 15.89
N HIS A 77 7.81 -5.88 16.24
CA HIS A 77 7.73 -4.50 16.74
C HIS A 77 8.06 -4.36 18.22
N LYS A 78 8.18 -5.45 18.98
CA LYS A 78 8.36 -5.46 20.45
C LYS A 78 7.36 -4.60 21.22
N LEU A 79 6.16 -4.40 20.67
CA LEU A 79 5.13 -3.54 21.28
C LEU A 79 4.37 -4.24 22.40
N ARG A 80 4.36 -5.56 22.41
CA ARG A 80 3.70 -6.39 23.43
C ARG A 80 4.60 -7.55 23.87
N ASN A 81 4.37 -8.00 25.08
CA ASN A 81 5.02 -9.24 25.57
C ASN A 81 4.60 -10.42 24.69
N GLY A 82 5.51 -11.34 24.43
CA GLY A 82 5.26 -12.52 23.59
C GLY A 82 5.33 -12.29 22.06
N SER A 83 5.50 -11.05 21.56
CA SER A 83 5.61 -10.80 20.12
C SER A 83 6.78 -11.54 19.47
N ARG A 84 7.89 -11.68 20.20
CA ARG A 84 9.07 -12.44 19.76
C ARG A 84 8.78 -13.92 19.65
N ASP A 85 8.10 -14.49 20.64
CA ASP A 85 7.78 -15.94 20.67
C ASP A 85 6.79 -16.29 19.56
N GLU A 86 5.82 -15.42 19.29
CA GLU A 86 4.92 -15.57 18.16
C GLU A 86 5.69 -15.53 16.82
N ALA A 87 6.61 -14.59 16.63
CA ALA A 87 7.43 -14.51 15.42
C ALA A 87 8.30 -15.76 15.24
N LEU A 88 8.88 -16.29 16.32
CA LEU A 88 9.66 -17.55 16.32
C LEU A 88 8.77 -18.75 15.98
N LYS A 89 7.57 -18.83 16.54
CA LYS A 89 6.61 -19.89 16.23
C LYS A 89 6.19 -19.87 14.76
N VAL A 90 5.88 -18.69 14.22
CA VAL A 90 5.58 -18.52 12.79
C VAL A 90 6.74 -18.96 11.93
N LYS A 91 7.98 -18.54 12.27
CA LYS A 91 9.20 -18.95 11.57
C LYS A 91 9.37 -20.48 11.57
N GLN A 92 9.15 -21.13 12.71
CA GLN A 92 9.24 -22.59 12.84
C GLN A 92 8.21 -23.30 11.95
N ILE A 93 6.97 -22.85 11.96
CA ILE A 93 5.90 -23.46 11.17
C ILE A 93 6.16 -23.30 9.67
N LEU A 94 6.55 -22.11 9.21
CA LEU A 94 6.89 -21.86 7.83
C LEU A 94 8.12 -22.63 7.37
N GLY A 95 9.09 -22.85 8.29
CA GLY A 95 10.27 -23.67 8.04
C GLY A 95 9.94 -25.11 7.66
N LYS A 96 8.89 -25.72 8.23
CA LYS A 96 8.40 -27.06 7.85
C LYS A 96 7.99 -27.16 6.38
N PHE A 97 7.62 -26.02 5.77
CA PHE A 97 7.28 -25.88 4.35
C PHE A 97 8.45 -25.32 3.52
N LYS A 98 9.68 -25.35 4.04
CA LYS A 98 10.86 -24.78 3.36
C LYS A 98 10.68 -23.30 2.98
N ILE A 99 9.89 -22.58 3.76
CA ILE A 99 9.73 -21.12 3.68
C ILE A 99 10.65 -20.52 4.76
N ASN A 100 11.85 -20.11 4.34
CA ASN A 100 12.83 -19.54 5.26
C ASN A 100 12.48 -18.09 5.54
N VAL A 101 12.15 -17.79 6.80
CA VAL A 101 11.74 -16.45 7.25
C VAL A 101 12.82 -15.82 8.11
N GLU A 102 13.20 -14.60 7.80
CA GLU A 102 14.05 -13.74 8.63
C GLU A 102 13.18 -12.81 9.49
N ILE A 103 13.57 -12.63 10.76
CA ILE A 103 12.84 -11.75 11.68
C ILE A 103 13.60 -10.41 11.76
N LEU A 104 12.96 -9.35 11.31
CA LEU A 104 13.43 -7.98 11.43
C LEU A 104 12.91 -7.40 12.75
N THR A 105 13.80 -6.97 13.61
CA THR A 105 13.44 -6.47 14.94
C THR A 105 13.47 -4.94 14.94
N TRP A 106 12.37 -4.32 15.35
CA TRP A 106 12.35 -2.88 15.58
C TRP A 106 13.03 -2.54 16.91
N ILE A 107 13.94 -1.57 16.88
CA ILE A 107 14.73 -1.11 18.04
C ILE A 107 14.37 0.32 18.48
N GLY A 108 13.31 0.91 17.94
CA GLY A 108 12.85 2.24 18.32
C GLY A 108 12.20 2.29 19.70
N ARG A 109 12.02 3.50 20.25
CA ARG A 109 11.32 3.71 21.52
C ARG A 109 9.84 3.34 21.40
N LYS A 110 9.30 2.64 22.42
CA LYS A 110 7.89 2.26 22.46
C LYS A 110 7.01 3.54 22.49
N PRO A 111 6.09 3.71 21.53
CA PRO A 111 5.28 4.91 21.45
C PRO A 111 4.18 4.93 22.51
N ASN A 112 3.95 6.08 23.13
CA ASN A 112 2.85 6.29 24.10
C ASN A 112 1.54 6.70 23.40
N LYS A 113 1.61 7.24 22.18
CA LYS A 113 0.46 7.66 21.37
C LYS A 113 0.60 7.13 19.93
N ASN A 114 -0.51 7.01 19.24
CA ASN A 114 -0.55 6.57 17.84
C ASN A 114 0.18 5.23 17.57
N ILE A 115 0.10 4.30 18.51
CA ILE A 115 0.84 3.02 18.51
C ILE A 115 0.72 2.29 17.17
N GLN A 116 -0.52 2.17 16.62
CA GLN A 116 -0.74 1.46 15.35
C GLN A 116 -0.09 2.13 14.14
N SER A 117 -0.13 3.47 14.08
CA SER A 117 0.51 4.20 12.97
C SER A 117 2.03 4.12 13.06
N THR A 118 2.59 4.24 14.27
CA THR A 118 4.04 4.09 14.50
C THR A 118 4.50 2.66 14.16
N ALA A 119 3.79 1.64 14.61
CA ALA A 119 4.07 0.24 14.26
C ALA A 119 4.01 0.01 12.74
N ARG A 120 3.01 0.60 12.08
CA ARG A 120 2.88 0.50 10.62
C ARG A 120 4.07 1.17 9.91
N ASN A 121 4.45 2.37 10.31
CA ASN A 121 5.60 3.07 9.73
C ASN A 121 6.88 2.28 9.96
N ALA A 122 7.17 1.87 11.19
CA ALA A 122 8.34 1.07 11.52
C ALA A 122 8.42 -0.23 10.69
N ARG A 123 7.27 -0.88 10.44
CA ARG A 123 7.21 -2.06 9.56
C ARG A 123 7.67 -1.74 8.16
N TYR A 124 7.12 -0.68 7.56
CA TYR A 124 7.48 -0.31 6.21
C TYR A 124 8.93 0.17 6.12
N ASP A 125 9.41 0.94 7.09
CA ASP A 125 10.78 1.44 7.12
C ASP A 125 11.79 0.27 7.15
N LEU A 126 11.56 -0.74 8.00
CA LEU A 126 12.40 -1.94 8.05
C LEU A 126 12.34 -2.75 6.74
N LEU A 127 11.15 -2.94 6.17
CA LEU A 127 10.99 -3.68 4.92
C LEU A 127 11.64 -2.93 3.75
N PHE A 128 11.50 -1.61 3.67
CA PHE A 128 12.11 -0.79 2.62
C PHE A 128 13.63 -0.73 2.75
N SER A 129 14.16 -0.59 3.98
CA SER A 129 15.59 -0.64 4.24
C SER A 129 16.18 -2.00 3.82
N LYS A 130 15.48 -3.10 4.15
CA LYS A 130 15.91 -4.45 3.74
C LYS A 130 15.80 -4.66 2.23
N SER A 131 14.75 -4.14 1.61
CA SER A 131 14.55 -4.12 0.15
C SER A 131 15.72 -3.43 -0.55
N LYS A 132 16.08 -2.24 -0.09
CA LYS A 132 17.23 -1.47 -0.62
C LYS A 132 18.56 -2.23 -0.43
N GLN A 133 18.79 -2.79 0.77
CA GLN A 133 19.99 -3.57 1.08
C GLN A 133 20.17 -4.78 0.13
N LEU A 134 19.07 -5.44 -0.23
CA LEU A 134 19.08 -6.63 -1.08
C LEU A 134 18.95 -6.32 -2.58
N GLY A 135 18.71 -5.07 -2.96
CA GLY A 135 18.43 -4.69 -4.35
C GLY A 135 17.16 -5.32 -4.89
N ILE A 136 16.10 -5.45 -4.05
CA ILE A 136 14.82 -6.05 -4.42
C ILE A 136 13.74 -4.97 -4.43
N ASN A 137 13.12 -4.72 -5.58
CA ASN A 137 12.19 -3.59 -5.77
C ASN A 137 10.71 -3.95 -5.57
N TYR A 138 10.39 -5.19 -5.22
CA TYR A 138 9.01 -5.65 -5.04
C TYR A 138 8.79 -6.20 -3.64
N ILE A 139 7.75 -5.68 -2.95
CA ILE A 139 7.30 -6.17 -1.64
C ILE A 139 5.83 -6.55 -1.74
N LEU A 140 5.49 -7.79 -1.38
CA LEU A 140 4.14 -8.30 -1.32
C LEU A 140 3.60 -8.24 0.11
N THR A 141 2.35 -7.78 0.27
CA THR A 141 1.65 -7.70 1.57
C THR A 141 0.29 -8.36 1.51
N GLY A 142 -0.11 -8.99 2.61
CA GLY A 142 -1.35 -9.77 2.74
C GLY A 142 -2.58 -8.91 3.03
N HIS A 143 -2.82 -7.85 2.26
CA HIS A 143 -4.09 -7.13 2.30
C HIS A 143 -5.13 -7.86 1.46
N GLN A 144 -6.38 -7.89 1.94
CA GLN A 144 -7.49 -8.64 1.34
C GLN A 144 -8.74 -7.74 1.15
N GLN A 145 -9.81 -8.29 0.58
CA GLN A 145 -11.01 -7.56 0.19
C GLN A 145 -11.64 -6.74 1.33
N GLY A 146 -11.69 -7.27 2.55
CA GLY A 146 -12.20 -6.54 3.71
C GLY A 146 -11.38 -5.28 4.05
N ASP A 147 -10.07 -5.29 3.77
CA ASP A 147 -9.22 -4.12 3.97
C ASP A 147 -9.60 -2.95 3.04
N LEU A 148 -10.13 -3.23 1.83
CA LEU A 148 -10.66 -2.19 0.93
C LEU A 148 -11.84 -1.47 1.58
N ILE A 149 -12.80 -2.25 2.09
CA ILE A 149 -14.02 -1.73 2.72
C ILE A 149 -13.66 -0.96 4.00
N GLU A 150 -12.81 -1.53 4.85
CA GLU A 150 -12.31 -0.88 6.06
C GLU A 150 -11.62 0.46 5.73
N ASN A 151 -10.71 0.46 4.74
CA ASN A 151 -9.99 1.67 4.33
C ASN A 151 -10.94 2.76 3.82
N PHE A 152 -11.94 2.39 3.03
CA PHE A 152 -12.94 3.33 2.53
C PHE A 152 -13.66 4.03 3.69
N PHE A 153 -14.23 3.28 4.65
CA PHE A 153 -14.94 3.87 5.79
C PHE A 153 -14.02 4.70 6.69
N ILE A 154 -12.79 4.25 6.96
CA ILE A 154 -11.81 5.03 7.72
C ILE A 154 -11.51 6.36 7.02
N ARG A 155 -11.39 6.38 5.70
CA ARG A 155 -11.12 7.58 4.92
C ARG A 155 -12.34 8.49 4.83
N MET A 156 -13.52 7.92 4.64
CA MET A 156 -14.79 8.66 4.64
C MET A 156 -15.02 9.38 5.97
N LEU A 157 -14.81 8.71 7.11
CA LEU A 157 -14.92 9.30 8.44
C LEU A 157 -13.90 10.43 8.71
N ARG A 158 -12.86 10.52 7.90
CA ARG A 158 -11.86 11.60 7.96
C ARG A 158 -12.12 12.73 6.97
N GLY A 159 -13.23 12.71 6.26
CA GLY A 159 -13.55 13.70 5.23
C GLY A 159 -12.65 13.62 3.99
N SER A 160 -12.15 12.43 3.65
CA SER A 160 -11.28 12.29 2.47
C SER A 160 -12.08 12.44 1.17
N GLY A 161 -11.53 13.19 0.21
CA GLY A 161 -12.04 13.23 -1.16
C GLY A 161 -11.79 11.93 -1.93
N LEU A 162 -12.21 11.88 -3.19
CA LEU A 162 -12.21 10.69 -4.05
C LEU A 162 -10.88 9.94 -4.06
N LYS A 163 -9.76 10.64 -4.28
CA LYS A 163 -8.41 10.04 -4.27
C LYS A 163 -8.09 9.31 -2.95
N GLY A 164 -8.53 9.88 -1.82
CA GLY A 164 -8.35 9.28 -0.50
C GLY A 164 -9.21 8.04 -0.31
N LEU A 165 -10.48 8.07 -0.74
CA LEU A 165 -11.42 6.95 -0.60
C LEU A 165 -10.94 5.70 -1.34
N VAL A 166 -10.36 5.86 -2.54
CA VAL A 166 -9.85 4.75 -3.37
C VAL A 166 -8.34 4.50 -3.22
N SER A 167 -7.74 4.99 -2.13
CA SER A 167 -6.27 5.00 -1.95
C SER A 167 -5.62 3.63 -1.74
N LEU A 168 -6.37 2.60 -1.36
CA LEU A 168 -5.85 1.24 -1.22
C LEU A 168 -5.91 0.53 -2.58
N ASP A 169 -4.76 0.39 -3.22
CA ASP A 169 -4.63 -0.21 -4.54
C ASP A 169 -3.81 -1.50 -4.52
N LYS A 170 -3.95 -2.31 -5.58
CA LYS A 170 -3.17 -3.54 -5.81
C LYS A 170 -1.67 -3.25 -5.90
N LYS A 171 -1.30 -2.12 -6.50
CA LYS A 171 0.09 -1.69 -6.66
C LYS A 171 0.25 -0.22 -6.27
N ASN A 172 1.21 0.05 -5.41
CA ASN A 172 1.64 1.40 -5.10
C ASN A 172 3.16 1.48 -5.20
N LYS A 173 3.68 2.50 -5.85
CA LYS A 173 5.11 2.81 -5.82
C LYS A 173 5.39 3.77 -4.66
N ILE A 174 6.33 3.39 -3.81
CA ILE A 174 6.77 4.18 -2.65
C ILE A 174 8.29 4.29 -2.77
N ASN A 175 8.78 5.48 -3.07
CA ASN A 175 10.15 5.68 -3.53
C ASN A 175 10.43 4.74 -4.72
N ASP A 176 11.49 3.92 -4.66
CA ASP A 176 11.84 2.97 -5.71
C ASP A 176 11.24 1.57 -5.50
N VAL A 177 10.44 1.38 -4.46
CA VAL A 177 9.84 0.09 -4.12
C VAL A 177 8.40 -0.02 -4.58
N ASN A 178 8.06 -1.10 -5.27
CA ASN A 178 6.71 -1.46 -5.65
C ASN A 178 6.07 -2.31 -4.56
N LEU A 179 5.08 -1.75 -3.87
CA LEU A 179 4.28 -2.46 -2.87
C LEU A 179 3.08 -3.10 -3.55
N LEU A 180 3.02 -4.43 -3.56
CA LEU A 180 1.96 -5.21 -4.19
C LEU A 180 1.02 -5.83 -3.15
N ARG A 181 -0.26 -5.93 -3.50
CA ARG A 181 -1.32 -6.55 -2.69
C ARG A 181 -2.09 -7.56 -3.52
N PRO A 182 -1.50 -8.72 -3.79
CA PRO A 182 -2.09 -9.68 -4.72
C PRO A 182 -3.36 -10.35 -4.20
N LEU A 183 -3.63 -10.28 -2.90
CA LEU A 183 -4.82 -10.87 -2.28
C LEU A 183 -5.98 -9.88 -2.11
N LEU A 184 -5.90 -8.69 -2.70
CA LEU A 184 -6.86 -7.62 -2.46
C LEU A 184 -8.28 -7.93 -2.96
N ASP A 185 -8.42 -8.87 -3.90
CA ASP A 185 -9.71 -9.37 -4.38
C ASP A 185 -10.19 -10.63 -3.63
N GLU A 186 -9.35 -11.20 -2.76
CA GLU A 186 -9.69 -12.43 -2.04
C GLU A 186 -10.51 -12.13 -0.80
N LYS A 187 -11.47 -13.01 -0.50
CA LYS A 187 -12.26 -12.95 0.73
C LYS A 187 -11.44 -13.42 1.92
N ARG A 188 -11.65 -12.81 3.07
CA ARG A 188 -10.99 -13.19 4.31
C ARG A 188 -11.21 -14.65 4.68
N GLU A 189 -12.43 -15.15 4.51
CA GLU A 189 -12.82 -16.52 4.84
C GLU A 189 -12.05 -17.56 3.98
N ASP A 190 -11.72 -17.20 2.73
CA ASP A 190 -10.94 -18.05 1.84
C ASP A 190 -9.47 -18.13 2.26
N LEU A 191 -8.91 -17.02 2.73
CA LEU A 191 -7.53 -16.96 3.24
C LEU A 191 -7.39 -17.65 4.60
N GLU A 192 -8.38 -17.51 5.48
CA GLU A 192 -8.45 -18.23 6.75
C GLU A 192 -8.57 -19.75 6.52
N PHE A 193 -9.42 -20.16 5.58
CA PHE A 193 -9.52 -21.56 5.17
C PHE A 193 -8.18 -22.10 4.66
N LEU A 194 -7.53 -21.37 3.75
CA LEU A 194 -6.24 -21.77 3.20
C LEU A 194 -5.18 -21.92 4.31
N SER A 195 -5.06 -20.93 5.18
CA SER A 195 -4.08 -20.96 6.26
C SER A 195 -4.30 -22.09 7.24
N ASN A 196 -5.56 -22.37 7.62
CA ASN A 196 -5.91 -23.51 8.45
C ASN A 196 -5.63 -24.84 7.75
N PHE A 197 -6.04 -25.00 6.50
CA PHE A 197 -5.84 -26.25 5.76
C PHE A 197 -4.35 -26.58 5.53
N VAL A 198 -3.53 -25.55 5.30
CA VAL A 198 -2.11 -25.73 5.01
C VAL A 198 -1.31 -25.90 6.29
N PHE A 199 -1.45 -24.96 7.24
CA PHE A 199 -0.56 -24.85 8.41
C PHE A 199 -1.18 -25.34 9.70
N ASN A 200 -2.52 -25.52 9.75
CA ASN A 200 -3.29 -25.76 10.98
C ASN A 200 -2.94 -24.75 12.09
N PHE A 201 -2.63 -23.52 11.70
CA PHE A 201 -2.16 -22.48 12.60
C PHE A 201 -2.28 -21.09 11.97
N TYR A 202 -2.59 -20.12 12.79
CA TYR A 202 -2.28 -18.70 12.60
C TYR A 202 -2.31 -17.97 13.94
N VAL A 203 -1.66 -16.81 14.02
CA VAL A 203 -1.64 -15.96 15.20
C VAL A 203 -2.97 -15.20 15.29
N LYS A 204 -3.67 -15.35 16.43
CA LYS A 204 -4.82 -14.51 16.79
C LYS A 204 -4.30 -13.32 17.59
N ASP A 205 -4.23 -12.14 16.96
CA ASP A 205 -3.77 -10.93 17.64
C ASP A 205 -4.83 -10.44 18.64
N PRO A 206 -4.56 -10.40 19.95
CA PRO A 206 -5.49 -9.92 20.96
C PRO A 206 -5.92 -8.47 20.74
N SER A 207 -5.10 -7.65 20.08
CA SER A 207 -5.43 -6.25 19.78
C SER A 207 -6.63 -6.12 18.82
N ASN A 208 -6.99 -7.19 18.10
CA ASN A 208 -8.17 -7.21 17.23
C ASN A 208 -9.51 -7.08 17.98
N ASN A 209 -9.51 -7.22 19.31
CA ASN A 209 -10.71 -7.07 20.15
C ASN A 209 -10.73 -5.73 20.90
N ASN A 210 -9.74 -4.88 20.75
CA ASN A 210 -9.63 -3.63 21.51
C ASN A 210 -10.37 -2.49 20.81
N GLU A 211 -11.55 -2.15 21.32
CA GLU A 211 -12.45 -1.09 20.81
C GLU A 211 -11.87 0.33 20.83
N LYS A 212 -10.76 0.58 21.52
CA LYS A 212 -10.08 1.88 21.47
C LYS A 212 -9.55 2.19 20.07
N PHE A 213 -9.38 1.18 19.23
CA PHE A 213 -8.86 1.34 17.88
C PHE A 213 -9.96 1.63 16.86
N GLN A 214 -9.83 2.72 16.12
CA GLN A 214 -10.78 3.15 15.08
C GLN A 214 -11.09 2.02 14.07
N ARG A 215 -10.10 1.22 13.71
CA ARG A 215 -10.26 0.12 12.75
C ARG A 215 -11.23 -0.96 13.26
N ILE A 216 -11.25 -1.23 14.55
CA ILE A 216 -12.14 -2.21 15.17
C ILE A 216 -13.57 -1.69 15.21
N LYS A 217 -13.74 -0.39 15.55
CA LYS A 217 -15.06 0.26 15.46
C LYS A 217 -15.61 0.19 14.04
N VAL A 218 -14.78 0.46 13.04
CA VAL A 218 -15.17 0.38 11.63
C VAL A 218 -15.54 -1.05 11.23
N ARG A 219 -14.82 -2.08 11.68
CA ARG A 219 -15.20 -3.49 11.42
C ARG A 219 -16.59 -3.83 11.95
N ARG A 220 -16.87 -3.46 13.21
CA ARG A 220 -18.21 -3.65 13.78
C ARG A 220 -19.29 -2.90 13.02
N PHE A 221 -19.00 -1.68 12.61
CA PHE A 221 -19.92 -0.90 11.78
C PHE A 221 -20.19 -1.59 10.44
N ILE A 222 -19.16 -2.13 9.78
CA ILE A 222 -19.30 -2.90 8.54
C ILE A 222 -20.11 -4.18 8.76
N GLU A 223 -19.90 -4.88 9.87
CA GLU A 223 -20.68 -6.07 10.23
C GLU A 223 -22.17 -5.74 10.40
N ASN A 224 -22.49 -4.66 11.11
CA ASN A 224 -23.86 -4.18 11.22
C ASN A 224 -24.47 -3.80 9.86
N LEU A 225 -23.70 -3.14 8.98
CA LEU A 225 -24.15 -2.84 7.63
C LEU A 225 -24.42 -4.11 6.81
N LYS A 226 -23.61 -5.17 6.97
CA LYS A 226 -23.84 -6.47 6.30
C LYS A 226 -25.13 -7.12 6.78
N ILE A 227 -25.43 -7.08 8.08
CA ILE A 227 -26.70 -7.56 8.64
C ILE A 227 -27.87 -6.81 8.01
N ASN A 228 -27.72 -5.52 7.73
CA ASN A 228 -28.72 -4.66 7.11
C ASN A 228 -28.63 -4.61 5.57
N GLY A 229 -28.02 -5.61 4.92
CA GLY A 229 -28.08 -5.79 3.47
C GLY A 229 -26.86 -5.28 2.69
N LEU A 230 -25.77 -4.83 3.34
CA LEU A 230 -24.54 -4.50 2.63
C LEU A 230 -23.89 -5.75 2.06
N GLU A 231 -23.94 -5.91 0.77
CA GLU A 231 -23.22 -6.96 0.05
C GLU A 231 -21.78 -6.51 -0.30
N SER A 232 -20.78 -7.22 0.23
CA SER A 232 -19.37 -6.90 -0.01
C SER A 232 -19.01 -6.81 -1.49
N ASN A 233 -19.57 -7.68 -2.33
CA ASN A 233 -19.27 -7.68 -3.78
C ASN A 233 -19.81 -6.42 -4.47
N LYS A 234 -21.05 -5.98 -4.12
CA LYS A 234 -21.63 -4.73 -4.66
C LYS A 234 -20.83 -3.52 -4.19
N PHE A 235 -20.39 -3.52 -2.93
CA PHE A 235 -19.56 -2.45 -2.40
C PHE A 235 -18.20 -2.37 -3.13
N VAL A 236 -17.54 -3.51 -3.34
CA VAL A 236 -16.28 -3.56 -4.12
C VAL A 236 -16.50 -3.07 -5.54
N LYS A 237 -17.63 -3.39 -6.19
CA LYS A 237 -17.97 -2.85 -7.51
C LYS A 237 -18.10 -1.32 -7.49
N THR A 238 -18.73 -0.76 -6.47
CA THR A 238 -18.81 0.70 -6.27
C THR A 238 -17.41 1.31 -6.12
N LEU A 239 -16.52 0.68 -5.34
CA LEU A 239 -15.13 1.15 -5.22
C LEU A 239 -14.39 1.11 -6.56
N GLN A 240 -14.61 0.09 -7.38
CA GLN A 240 -14.02 0.01 -8.73
C GLN A 240 -14.52 1.15 -9.64
N ASN A 241 -15.82 1.46 -9.59
CA ASN A 241 -16.39 2.58 -10.34
C ASN A 241 -15.81 3.92 -9.88
N LEU A 242 -15.69 4.14 -8.56
CA LEU A 242 -15.06 5.34 -8.01
C LEU A 242 -13.57 5.43 -8.41
N LYS A 243 -12.87 4.30 -8.47
CA LYS A 243 -11.48 4.26 -8.92
C LYS A 243 -11.38 4.65 -10.39
N SER A 244 -12.23 4.12 -11.25
CA SER A 244 -12.28 4.50 -12.66
C SER A 244 -12.57 6.00 -12.84
N SER A 245 -13.50 6.56 -12.07
CA SER A 245 -13.73 8.02 -12.06
C SER A 245 -12.50 8.80 -11.60
N ASN A 246 -11.76 8.27 -10.60
CA ASN A 246 -10.52 8.89 -10.15
C ASN A 246 -9.42 8.90 -11.24
N GLU A 247 -9.36 7.87 -12.08
CA GLU A 247 -8.42 7.79 -13.20
C GLU A 247 -8.66 8.90 -14.23
N VAL A 248 -9.93 9.25 -14.47
CA VAL A 248 -10.29 10.40 -15.33
C VAL A 248 -9.78 11.72 -14.72
N VAL A 249 -10.00 11.93 -13.43
CA VAL A 249 -9.47 13.12 -12.74
C VAL A 249 -7.94 13.15 -12.80
N ASP A 250 -7.27 12.03 -12.57
CA ASP A 250 -5.80 11.95 -12.61
C ASP A 250 -5.25 12.17 -14.05
N PHE A 251 -6.02 11.83 -15.10
CA PHE A 251 -5.67 12.18 -16.47
C PHE A 251 -5.66 13.70 -16.66
N TYR A 252 -6.71 14.40 -16.27
CA TYR A 252 -6.76 15.87 -16.39
C TYR A 252 -5.76 16.59 -15.49
N VAL A 253 -5.43 16.01 -14.31
CA VAL A 253 -4.33 16.51 -13.47
C VAL A 253 -3.01 16.49 -14.22
N ARG A 254 -2.68 15.38 -14.90
CA ARG A 254 -1.45 15.29 -15.72
C ARG A 254 -1.48 16.27 -16.89
N GLU A 255 -2.60 16.38 -17.59
CA GLU A 255 -2.77 17.33 -18.69
C GLU A 255 -2.54 18.77 -18.25
N ASN A 256 -3.14 19.17 -17.13
CA ASN A 256 -2.97 20.51 -16.57
C ASN A 256 -1.52 20.79 -16.17
N LEU A 257 -0.86 19.83 -15.51
CA LEU A 257 0.56 19.97 -15.15
C LEU A 257 1.42 20.08 -16.40
N ASN A 258 1.18 19.26 -17.43
CA ASN A 258 2.02 19.27 -18.64
C ASN A 258 1.84 20.56 -19.47
N LYS A 259 0.60 21.08 -19.58
CA LYS A 259 0.29 22.21 -20.44
C LYS A 259 0.52 23.56 -19.77
N ASN A 260 0.28 23.63 -18.46
CA ASN A 260 0.16 24.89 -17.74
C ASN A 260 1.28 25.09 -16.70
N THR A 261 2.34 24.28 -16.74
CA THR A 261 3.51 24.49 -15.89
C THR A 261 4.81 24.46 -16.69
N HIS A 262 5.80 25.20 -16.23
CA HIS A 262 7.16 25.18 -16.77
C HIS A 262 8.15 24.91 -15.65
N TYR A 263 8.93 23.82 -15.76
CA TYR A 263 9.91 23.40 -14.74
C TYR A 263 11.32 23.82 -15.14
N LEU A 264 11.91 24.72 -14.37
CA LEU A 264 13.29 25.17 -14.50
C LEU A 264 14.19 24.24 -13.69
N ILE A 265 14.73 23.21 -14.36
CA ILE A 265 15.47 22.10 -13.72
C ILE A 265 16.68 22.62 -12.92
N ASN A 266 17.48 23.53 -13.51
CA ASN A 266 18.70 24.05 -12.90
C ASN A 266 18.44 24.87 -11.62
N GLU A 267 17.25 25.43 -11.48
CA GLU A 267 16.86 26.28 -10.36
C GLU A 267 15.93 25.57 -9.38
N ASN A 268 15.52 24.34 -9.69
CA ASN A 268 14.47 23.60 -8.98
C ASN A 268 13.20 24.45 -8.75
N LYS A 269 12.78 25.18 -9.80
CA LYS A 269 11.61 26.07 -9.78
C LYS A 269 10.52 25.58 -10.71
N LEU A 270 9.26 25.66 -10.28
CA LEU A 270 8.09 25.39 -11.09
C LEU A 270 7.25 26.66 -11.25
N ILE A 271 6.98 27.03 -12.49
CA ILE A 271 6.17 28.19 -12.85
C ILE A 271 4.80 27.68 -13.28
N LEU A 272 3.73 28.18 -12.67
CA LEU A 272 2.33 27.89 -12.98
C LEU A 272 1.73 29.11 -13.68
N ASN A 273 1.26 28.96 -14.91
CA ASN A 273 0.61 30.05 -15.64
C ASN A 273 -0.85 30.29 -15.17
N LYS A 274 -1.50 31.30 -15.72
CA LYS A 274 -2.89 31.65 -15.40
C LYS A 274 -3.85 30.49 -15.68
N ASP A 275 -3.69 29.80 -16.80
CA ASP A 275 -4.61 28.76 -17.28
C ASP A 275 -4.59 27.52 -16.38
N PHE A 276 -3.50 27.32 -15.61
CA PHE A 276 -3.44 26.32 -14.57
C PHE A 276 -4.58 26.45 -13.56
N PHE A 277 -4.96 27.68 -13.20
CA PHE A 277 -5.98 27.97 -12.20
C PHE A 277 -7.40 28.11 -12.77
N LEU A 278 -7.57 28.09 -14.09
CA LEU A 278 -8.87 28.13 -14.77
C LEU A 278 -9.53 26.75 -14.87
N GLN A 279 -8.84 25.71 -14.45
CA GLN A 279 -9.36 24.34 -14.45
C GLN A 279 -10.36 24.11 -13.31
N PRO A 280 -11.19 23.05 -13.37
CA PRO A 280 -12.06 22.65 -12.26
C PRO A 280 -11.30 22.53 -10.93
N TYR A 281 -11.95 22.92 -9.83
CA TYR A 281 -11.33 23.02 -8.51
C TYR A 281 -10.51 21.80 -8.09
N GLU A 282 -11.04 20.59 -8.26
CA GLU A 282 -10.35 19.34 -7.89
C GLU A 282 -9.06 19.13 -8.70
N ILE A 283 -9.06 19.55 -9.98
CA ILE A 283 -7.87 19.49 -10.83
C ILE A 283 -6.80 20.44 -10.29
N VAL A 284 -7.15 21.71 -10.07
CA VAL A 284 -6.24 22.72 -9.51
C VAL A 284 -5.69 22.27 -8.16
N PHE A 285 -6.55 21.78 -7.27
CA PHE A 285 -6.19 21.32 -5.94
C PHE A 285 -5.16 20.18 -5.98
N ARG A 286 -5.40 19.18 -6.82
CA ARG A 286 -4.45 18.04 -6.96
C ARG A 286 -3.15 18.46 -7.63
N CYS A 287 -3.24 19.28 -8.68
CA CYS A 287 -2.05 19.78 -9.37
C CYS A 287 -1.16 20.57 -8.42
N LEU A 288 -1.74 21.53 -7.68
CA LEU A 288 -0.99 22.36 -6.73
C LEU A 288 -0.36 21.51 -5.60
N SER A 289 -1.12 20.56 -5.05
CA SER A 289 -0.62 19.62 -4.04
C SER A 289 0.54 18.76 -4.56
N ASN A 290 0.48 18.31 -5.83
CA ASN A 290 1.53 17.54 -6.47
C ASN A 290 2.77 18.42 -6.76
N ALA A 291 2.57 19.65 -7.24
CA ALA A 291 3.63 20.62 -7.51
C ALA A 291 4.45 20.93 -6.25
N ILE A 292 3.77 21.27 -5.14
CA ILE A 292 4.43 21.54 -3.85
C ILE A 292 5.17 20.30 -3.35
N LYS A 293 4.56 19.10 -3.47
CA LYS A 293 5.22 17.86 -3.07
C LYS A 293 6.49 17.59 -3.88
N MET A 294 6.44 17.82 -5.20
CA MET A 294 7.54 17.58 -6.13
C MET A 294 8.73 18.48 -5.80
N ILE A 295 8.51 19.79 -5.71
CA ILE A 295 9.58 20.77 -5.44
C ILE A 295 10.13 20.63 -4.02
N GLY A 296 9.25 20.46 -3.00
CA GLY A 296 9.68 20.35 -1.60
C GLY A 296 10.24 19.00 -1.18
N GLY A 297 10.35 18.04 -2.10
CA GLY A 297 10.94 16.71 -1.82
C GLY A 297 10.26 15.92 -0.69
N LYS A 298 9.06 16.31 -0.24
CA LYS A 298 8.40 15.67 0.89
C LYS A 298 7.67 14.41 0.46
N TYR A 299 7.75 13.37 1.30
CA TYR A 299 7.06 12.11 1.05
C TYR A 299 5.52 12.25 1.07
N TYR A 300 4.99 13.04 2.01
CA TYR A 300 3.56 13.29 2.13
C TYR A 300 3.18 14.65 1.53
N SER A 301 2.03 14.68 0.87
CA SER A 301 1.43 15.94 0.41
C SER A 301 1.08 16.84 1.62
N VAL A 302 1.07 18.13 1.39
CA VAL A 302 0.63 19.13 2.37
C VAL A 302 -0.83 18.92 2.78
N ARG A 303 -1.21 19.43 3.96
CA ARG A 303 -2.60 19.33 4.44
C ARG A 303 -3.54 20.08 3.51
N GLY A 304 -4.67 19.45 3.14
CA GLY A 304 -5.65 19.99 2.18
C GLY A 304 -6.04 21.44 2.45
N LYS A 305 -6.41 21.78 3.71
CA LYS A 305 -6.77 23.15 4.09
C LYS A 305 -5.72 24.22 3.74
N LYS A 306 -4.44 23.88 3.76
CA LYS A 306 -3.38 24.84 3.38
C LYS A 306 -3.34 25.05 1.86
N THR A 307 -3.55 24.00 1.09
CA THR A 307 -3.66 24.08 -0.38
C THR A 307 -4.91 24.84 -0.79
N GLU A 308 -6.06 24.61 -0.14
CA GLU A 308 -7.33 25.32 -0.32
C GLU A 308 -7.13 26.81 -0.11
N ASN A 309 -6.50 27.22 0.99
CA ASN A 309 -6.22 28.62 1.29
C ASN A 309 -5.38 29.32 0.18
N LEU A 310 -4.42 28.60 -0.44
CA LEU A 310 -3.64 29.14 -1.55
C LEU A 310 -4.49 29.35 -2.79
N ILE A 311 -5.36 28.39 -3.11
CA ILE A 311 -6.29 28.52 -4.26
C ILE A 311 -7.22 29.71 -4.04
N HIS A 312 -7.80 29.88 -2.87
CA HIS A 312 -8.64 31.04 -2.55
C HIS A 312 -7.90 32.37 -2.66
N LYS A 313 -6.66 32.47 -2.19
CA LYS A 313 -5.83 33.67 -2.35
C LYS A 313 -5.61 34.01 -3.82
N PHE A 314 -5.35 32.99 -4.66
CA PHE A 314 -5.18 33.20 -6.08
C PHE A 314 -6.49 33.69 -6.72
N GLN A 315 -7.61 33.05 -6.47
CA GLN A 315 -8.94 33.40 -6.99
C GLN A 315 -9.35 34.80 -6.61
N ASN A 316 -9.05 35.25 -5.40
CA ASN A 316 -9.32 36.61 -4.90
C ASN A 316 -8.25 37.63 -5.34
N ASN A 317 -7.43 37.28 -6.30
CA ASN A 317 -6.34 38.10 -6.85
C ASN A 317 -5.39 38.69 -5.79
N GLN A 318 -5.25 38.06 -4.64
CA GLN A 318 -4.32 38.47 -3.58
C GLN A 318 -2.88 38.17 -3.97
N VAL A 319 -1.97 39.09 -3.69
CA VAL A 319 -0.53 38.84 -3.71
C VAL A 319 -0.18 38.01 -2.46
N PHE A 320 0.62 36.98 -2.65
CA PHE A 320 1.09 36.17 -1.51
C PHE A 320 2.50 35.61 -1.77
N ARG A 321 3.21 35.45 -0.67
CA ARG A 321 4.45 34.67 -0.57
C ARG A 321 4.34 33.87 0.72
N VAL A 322 4.33 32.53 0.63
CA VAL A 322 4.13 31.64 1.77
C VAL A 322 5.05 30.45 1.71
N THR A 323 5.52 30.00 2.86
CA THR A 323 6.24 28.74 3.01
C THR A 323 5.27 27.60 3.22
N LEU A 324 5.36 26.57 2.38
CA LEU A 324 4.49 25.41 2.47
C LEU A 324 5.18 24.14 1.93
N GLY A 325 5.27 23.11 2.75
CA GLY A 325 5.75 21.79 2.33
C GLY A 325 7.23 21.73 1.97
N GLY A 326 8.05 22.65 2.48
CA GLY A 326 9.47 22.78 2.13
C GLY A 326 9.70 23.62 0.87
N CYS A 327 8.65 24.36 0.44
CA CYS A 327 8.75 25.29 -0.69
C CYS A 327 8.28 26.67 -0.28
N ILE A 328 8.76 27.67 -1.00
CA ILE A 328 8.15 29.00 -1.09
C ILE A 328 7.19 28.98 -2.28
N VAL A 329 5.97 29.42 -2.06
CA VAL A 329 4.92 29.58 -3.08
C VAL A 329 4.60 31.05 -3.16
N GLU A 330 4.86 31.66 -4.30
CA GLU A 330 4.77 33.12 -4.50
C GLU A 330 3.94 33.44 -5.74
N LYS A 331 3.02 34.39 -5.61
CA LYS A 331 2.25 34.91 -6.74
C LYS A 331 2.88 36.20 -7.24
N ILE A 332 3.27 36.19 -8.53
CA ILE A 332 3.77 37.34 -9.26
C ILE A 332 2.83 37.59 -10.44
N ASN A 333 2.09 38.69 -10.42
CA ASN A 333 1.05 39.00 -11.40
C ASN A 333 0.01 37.87 -11.51
N GLN A 334 -0.14 37.25 -12.68
CA GLN A 334 -1.05 36.14 -12.93
C GLN A 334 -0.37 34.75 -12.88
N THR A 335 0.88 34.72 -12.44
CA THR A 335 1.72 33.52 -12.39
C THR A 335 2.01 33.15 -10.93
N VAL A 336 2.12 31.87 -10.65
CA VAL A 336 2.58 31.37 -9.35
C VAL A 336 3.91 30.64 -9.55
N ILE A 337 4.91 30.96 -8.73
CA ILE A 337 6.21 30.33 -8.74
C ILE A 337 6.35 29.50 -7.48
N ILE A 338 6.79 28.25 -7.62
CA ILE A 338 7.09 27.32 -6.51
C ILE A 338 8.57 26.97 -6.59
N TYR A 339 9.30 27.18 -5.51
CA TYR A 339 10.72 26.86 -5.41
C TYR A 339 11.07 26.39 -4.00
N GLU A 340 12.22 25.71 -3.86
CA GLU A 340 12.66 25.14 -2.60
C GLU A 340 12.96 26.23 -1.56
N GLU A 341 12.60 25.95 -0.30
CA GLU A 341 12.96 26.79 0.85
C GLU A 341 14.40 26.47 1.25
N TYR A 342 15.29 27.44 1.16
CA TYR A 342 16.69 27.34 1.59
C TYR A 342 16.83 27.40 3.10
#